data_72e87d03c83e0a7a81604153ff6f0072
#
_entry.id   72e87d03c83e0a7a81604153ff6f0072
#
_cell.length_a   1.000
_cell.length_b   1.000
_cell.length_c   1.000
_cell.angle_alpha   90.00
_cell.angle_beta   90.00
_cell.angle_gamma   90.00
#
_symmetry.space_group_name_H-M   'P 1'
#
loop_
_entity.id
_entity.type
_entity.pdbx_description
1 polymer ?
#
loop_
_entity_poly.entity_id
_entity_poly.type
_entity_poly.pdbx_seq_one_letter_code
_entity_poly.pdbx_strand_id
1 'polypeptide(L)'
;MKKRRLIIIIVSSILFIIVLVITIPFIVLGVKQSNMYQDYNYLFEENKIKEHKIEDVPLIKQDISCGYAIIEMMSLYYGNEITENELYAKNNQSVSTQTTKGFVDEINNSISNLNYVSYEYLPSDKLLLKINESICKDLLVAVEFAAKFEDEWTLHWAIVTGMDNEKIYINNPYGYKEEITYTEFISRTTFNAFENMPFFFHFGFAFGLFSKNTIIVSDLV
;
A
#
# COMPACT_ATOMS: atom_id res chain seq x y z
N MET A 1 -1.30 -45.75 34.36
CA MET A 1 -1.91 -45.68 33.02
C MET A 1 -2.69 -44.38 32.74
N LYS A 2 -3.60 -43.93 33.61
CA LYS A 2 -4.44 -42.72 33.37
C LYS A 2 -3.62 -41.44 33.16
N LYS A 3 -2.58 -41.16 33.96
CA LYS A 3 -1.71 -39.97 33.86
C LYS A 3 -0.97 -39.87 32.50
N ARG A 4 -0.47 -40.97 31.97
CA ARG A 4 0.23 -41.05 30.68
C ARG A 4 -0.73 -40.77 29.49
N ARG A 5 -1.96 -41.27 29.55
CA ARG A 5 -3.01 -40.99 28.55
C ARG A 5 -3.42 -39.51 28.56
N LEU A 6 -3.57 -38.91 29.74
CA LEU A 6 -3.91 -37.49 29.86
C LEU A 6 -2.80 -36.60 29.27
N ILE A 7 -1.53 -36.89 29.52
CA ILE A 7 -0.40 -36.13 28.94
C ILE A 7 -0.40 -36.23 27.40
N ILE A 8 -0.63 -37.44 26.86
CA ILE A 8 -0.71 -37.62 25.39
C ILE A 8 -1.83 -36.80 24.81
N ILE A 9 -3.02 -36.78 25.40
CA ILE A 9 -4.16 -36.00 24.91
C ILE A 9 -3.82 -34.51 24.93
N ILE A 10 -3.25 -34.00 26.02
CA ILE A 10 -2.87 -32.57 26.13
C ILE A 10 -1.84 -32.21 25.05
N VAL A 11 -0.79 -32.99 24.91
CA VAL A 11 0.28 -32.74 23.92
C VAL A 11 -0.30 -32.78 22.49
N SER A 12 -1.14 -33.78 22.18
CA SER A 12 -1.79 -33.87 20.86
C SER A 12 -2.74 -32.69 20.58
N SER A 13 -3.48 -32.24 21.60
CA SER A 13 -4.36 -31.06 21.45
C SER A 13 -3.56 -29.77 21.22
N ILE A 14 -2.46 -29.58 21.93
CA ILE A 14 -1.56 -28.44 21.72
C ILE A 14 -0.97 -28.47 20.30
N LEU A 15 -0.46 -29.63 19.88
CA LEU A 15 0.09 -29.78 18.53
C LEU A 15 -0.96 -29.51 17.45
N PHE A 16 -2.19 -29.99 17.64
CA PHE A 16 -3.31 -29.75 16.72
C PHE A 16 -3.65 -28.26 16.63
N ILE A 17 -3.69 -27.54 17.77
CA ILE A 17 -3.94 -26.08 17.80
C ILE A 17 -2.82 -25.34 17.07
N ILE A 18 -1.56 -25.71 17.28
CA ILE A 18 -0.41 -25.12 16.58
C ILE A 18 -0.53 -25.30 15.07
N VAL A 19 -0.89 -26.50 14.61
CA VAL A 19 -1.11 -26.78 13.19
C VAL A 19 -2.25 -25.93 12.64
N LEU A 20 -3.37 -25.77 13.34
CA LEU A 20 -4.48 -24.92 12.92
C LEU A 20 -4.08 -23.45 12.82
N VAL A 21 -3.38 -22.92 13.82
CA VAL A 21 -2.90 -21.54 13.85
C VAL A 21 -1.98 -21.24 12.65
N ILE A 22 -1.17 -22.21 12.24
CA ILE A 22 -0.28 -22.07 11.08
C ILE A 22 -1.05 -22.22 9.77
N THR A 23 -1.97 -23.19 9.65
CA THR A 23 -2.62 -23.54 8.36
C THR A 23 -3.79 -22.63 7.99
N ILE A 24 -4.58 -22.15 8.96
CA ILE A 24 -5.74 -21.28 8.70
C ILE A 24 -5.35 -20.01 7.94
N PRO A 25 -4.29 -19.26 8.30
CA PRO A 25 -3.87 -18.07 7.55
C PRO A 25 -3.59 -18.37 6.08
N PHE A 26 -2.92 -19.48 5.77
CA PHE A 26 -2.63 -19.86 4.38
C PHE A 26 -3.89 -20.21 3.59
N ILE A 27 -4.85 -20.89 4.22
CA ILE A 27 -6.15 -21.17 3.57
C ILE A 27 -6.89 -19.86 3.28
N VAL A 28 -6.94 -18.94 4.26
CA VAL A 28 -7.59 -17.63 4.09
C VAL A 28 -6.90 -16.81 2.99
N LEU A 29 -5.57 -16.80 2.96
CA LEU A 29 -4.80 -16.12 1.91
C LEU A 29 -5.06 -16.74 0.54
N GLY A 30 -5.04 -18.07 0.43
CA GLY A 30 -5.31 -18.77 -0.83
C GLY A 30 -6.73 -18.51 -1.37
N VAL A 31 -7.74 -18.48 -0.50
CA VAL A 31 -9.12 -18.13 -0.90
C VAL A 31 -9.20 -16.66 -1.35
N LYS A 32 -8.56 -15.75 -0.65
CA LYS A 32 -8.49 -14.34 -1.05
C LYS A 32 -7.76 -14.16 -2.37
N GLN A 33 -6.65 -14.86 -2.56
CA GLN A 33 -5.85 -14.82 -3.78
C GLN A 33 -6.62 -15.31 -5.00
N SER A 34 -7.43 -16.36 -4.86
CA SER A 34 -8.27 -16.88 -5.96
C SER A 34 -9.35 -15.88 -6.44
N ASN A 35 -9.76 -14.95 -5.56
CA ASN A 35 -10.75 -13.92 -5.86
C ASN A 35 -10.14 -12.61 -6.40
N MET A 36 -8.82 -12.53 -6.54
CA MET A 36 -8.13 -11.28 -6.93
C MET A 36 -7.96 -11.10 -8.42
N TYR A 37 -8.09 -12.16 -9.20
CA TYR A 37 -8.01 -12.10 -10.67
C TYR A 37 -9.34 -11.64 -11.25
N GLN A 38 -9.75 -10.42 -10.92
CA GLN A 38 -10.90 -9.79 -11.57
C GLN A 38 -10.41 -8.91 -12.72
N ASP A 39 -11.15 -8.94 -13.81
CA ASP A 39 -11.02 -7.97 -14.87
C ASP A 39 -11.68 -6.67 -14.41
N TYR A 40 -10.89 -5.59 -14.37
CA TYR A 40 -11.38 -4.24 -13.99
C TYR A 40 -11.74 -3.39 -15.20
N ASN A 41 -11.66 -3.91 -16.43
CA ASN A 41 -11.98 -3.18 -17.66
C ASN A 41 -13.42 -2.65 -17.66
N TYR A 42 -14.36 -3.34 -17.00
CA TYR A 42 -15.73 -2.87 -16.83
C TYR A 42 -15.84 -1.45 -16.24
N LEU A 43 -14.87 -1.00 -15.46
CA LEU A 43 -14.86 0.35 -14.88
C LEU A 43 -14.69 1.43 -15.96
N PHE A 44 -13.96 1.13 -17.04
CA PHE A 44 -13.84 1.99 -18.21
C PHE A 44 -15.02 1.86 -19.14
N GLU A 45 -15.47 0.63 -19.43
CA GLU A 45 -16.63 0.36 -20.30
C GLU A 45 -17.89 1.05 -19.78
N GLU A 46 -18.06 1.13 -18.46
CA GLU A 46 -19.15 1.82 -17.79
C GLU A 46 -18.87 3.33 -17.55
N ASN A 47 -17.78 3.87 -18.10
CA ASN A 47 -17.32 5.25 -17.91
C ASN A 47 -17.18 5.69 -16.43
N LYS A 48 -16.89 4.76 -15.54
CA LYS A 48 -16.67 5.03 -14.12
C LYS A 48 -15.27 5.55 -13.84
N ILE A 49 -14.30 5.16 -14.68
CA ILE A 49 -12.90 5.63 -14.64
C ILE A 49 -12.63 6.36 -15.95
N LYS A 50 -11.93 7.49 -15.86
CA LYS A 50 -11.48 8.30 -16.99
C LYS A 50 -9.97 8.21 -17.12
N GLU A 51 -9.49 8.20 -18.35
CA GLU A 51 -8.08 8.34 -18.61
C GLU A 51 -7.60 9.72 -18.17
N HIS A 52 -6.59 9.74 -17.34
CA HIS A 52 -5.91 10.98 -16.93
C HIS A 52 -4.50 10.68 -16.44
N LYS A 53 -3.58 11.57 -16.76
CA LYS A 53 -2.18 11.49 -16.32
C LYS A 53 -1.72 12.87 -15.86
N ILE A 54 -1.21 12.93 -14.65
CA ILE A 54 -0.63 14.13 -14.08
C ILE A 54 0.81 14.26 -14.60
N GLU A 55 1.09 15.33 -15.33
CA GLU A 55 2.41 15.59 -15.89
C GLU A 55 3.34 16.26 -14.88
N ASP A 56 4.63 16.24 -15.16
CA ASP A 56 5.69 16.91 -14.41
C ASP A 56 5.79 16.56 -12.91
N VAL A 57 5.26 15.39 -12.52
CA VAL A 57 5.42 14.90 -11.14
C VAL A 57 6.88 14.53 -10.91
N PRO A 58 7.58 15.16 -9.94
CA PRO A 58 8.95 14.84 -9.61
C PRO A 58 9.14 13.36 -9.29
N LEU A 59 10.30 12.82 -9.60
CA LEU A 59 10.73 11.48 -9.18
C LEU A 59 11.97 11.62 -8.28
N ILE A 60 11.79 11.39 -7.01
CA ILE A 60 12.86 11.42 -6.00
C ILE A 60 13.20 9.99 -5.60
N LYS A 61 14.50 9.66 -5.63
CA LYS A 61 14.99 8.40 -5.06
C LYS A 61 15.16 8.58 -3.56
N GLN A 62 14.51 7.75 -2.78
CA GLN A 62 14.60 7.81 -1.31
C GLN A 62 16.05 7.61 -0.82
N ASP A 63 16.42 8.41 0.16
CA ASP A 63 17.65 8.25 0.94
C ASP A 63 17.36 7.73 2.35
N ILE A 64 16.24 8.14 2.94
CA ILE A 64 15.87 7.85 4.33
C ILE A 64 14.67 6.90 4.38
N SER A 65 13.54 7.28 3.76
CA SER A 65 12.34 6.46 3.77
C SER A 65 11.41 6.75 2.59
N CYS A 66 10.68 5.72 2.15
CA CYS A 66 9.70 5.88 1.09
C CYS A 66 8.64 6.96 1.41
N GLY A 67 8.16 7.02 2.66
CA GLY A 67 7.17 7.99 3.07
C GLY A 67 7.69 9.44 3.02
N TYR A 68 8.94 9.68 3.42
CA TYR A 68 9.54 11.02 3.32
C TYR A 68 9.81 11.42 1.88
N ALA A 69 10.30 10.51 1.05
CA ALA A 69 10.49 10.77 -0.39
C ALA A 69 9.16 11.09 -1.10
N ILE A 70 8.05 10.43 -0.70
CA ILE A 70 6.70 10.76 -1.17
C ILE A 70 6.31 12.18 -0.78
N ILE A 71 6.52 12.57 0.47
CA ILE A 71 6.20 13.94 0.93
C ILE A 71 7.06 14.97 0.17
N GLU A 72 8.34 14.69 -0.06
CA GLU A 72 9.22 15.54 -0.86
C GLU A 72 8.71 15.67 -2.31
N MET A 73 8.39 14.56 -3.00
CA MET A 73 7.84 14.60 -4.35
C MET A 73 6.54 15.41 -4.43
N MET A 74 5.61 15.18 -3.48
CA MET A 74 4.35 15.91 -3.42
C MET A 74 4.58 17.40 -3.09
N SER A 75 5.48 17.70 -2.16
CA SER A 75 5.87 19.06 -1.79
C SER A 75 6.36 19.84 -3.01
N LEU A 76 7.31 19.28 -3.75
CA LEU A 76 7.84 19.90 -4.97
C LEU A 76 6.76 20.08 -6.04
N TYR A 77 5.90 19.10 -6.24
CA TYR A 77 4.80 19.20 -7.22
C TYR A 77 3.84 20.35 -6.88
N TYR A 78 3.52 20.56 -5.61
CA TYR A 78 2.66 21.64 -5.15
C TYR A 78 3.39 22.96 -4.87
N GLY A 79 4.64 23.10 -5.31
CA GLY A 79 5.42 24.34 -5.22
C GLY A 79 5.98 24.67 -3.85
N ASN A 80 6.16 23.64 -3.01
CA ASN A 80 6.91 23.73 -1.75
C ASN A 80 8.31 23.12 -1.95
N GLU A 81 9.20 23.22 -0.94
CA GLU A 81 10.60 22.78 -1.06
C GLU A 81 11.06 21.92 0.15
N ILE A 82 10.15 21.12 0.72
CA ILE A 82 10.46 20.25 1.86
C ILE A 82 11.20 19.02 1.38
N THR A 83 12.31 18.68 2.02
CA THR A 83 13.17 17.54 1.71
C THR A 83 13.06 16.43 2.75
N GLU A 84 13.47 15.18 2.37
CA GLU A 84 13.58 14.05 3.31
C GLU A 84 14.47 14.38 4.53
N ASN A 85 15.58 15.08 4.29
CA ASN A 85 16.52 15.43 5.35
C ASN A 85 15.92 16.42 6.36
N GLU A 86 15.14 17.39 5.91
CA GLU A 86 14.44 18.34 6.78
C GLU A 86 13.37 17.64 7.61
N LEU A 87 12.59 16.74 7.00
CA LEU A 87 11.60 15.92 7.69
C LEU A 87 12.26 15.05 8.78
N TYR A 88 13.37 14.40 8.44
CA TYR A 88 14.11 13.56 9.36
C TYR A 88 14.71 14.34 10.53
N ALA A 89 15.27 15.50 10.25
CA ALA A 89 15.81 16.40 11.29
C ALA A 89 14.70 16.92 12.21
N LYS A 90 13.57 17.36 11.65
CA LYS A 90 12.38 17.82 12.37
C LYS A 90 11.81 16.74 13.31
N ASN A 91 11.89 15.49 12.93
CA ASN A 91 11.39 14.34 13.69
C ASN A 91 12.46 13.69 14.61
N ASN A 92 13.48 14.45 15.04
CA ASN A 92 14.56 13.97 15.91
C ASN A 92 15.27 12.73 15.37
N GLN A 93 15.58 12.69 14.10
CA GLN A 93 16.21 11.57 13.38
C GLN A 93 15.42 10.25 13.47
N SER A 94 14.11 10.35 13.44
CA SER A 94 13.21 9.20 13.39
C SER A 94 12.25 9.33 12.20
N VAL A 95 11.73 8.19 11.70
CA VAL A 95 10.77 8.15 10.60
C VAL A 95 9.36 8.18 11.16
N SER A 96 8.63 9.27 10.94
CA SER A 96 7.23 9.43 11.39
C SER A 96 6.23 8.68 10.49
N THR A 97 6.60 8.41 9.24
CA THR A 97 5.72 7.81 8.20
C THR A 97 5.64 6.28 8.23
N GLN A 98 6.06 5.64 9.32
CA GLN A 98 5.99 4.18 9.49
C GLN A 98 4.55 3.66 9.68
N THR A 99 3.63 4.52 10.04
CA THR A 99 2.20 4.21 10.17
C THR A 99 1.40 5.12 9.26
N THR A 100 0.24 4.66 8.79
CA THR A 100 -0.67 5.48 7.97
C THR A 100 -1.04 6.80 8.66
N LYS A 101 -1.35 6.74 9.97
CA LYS A 101 -1.65 7.96 10.76
C LYS A 101 -0.45 8.91 10.80
N GLY A 102 0.73 8.39 11.10
CA GLY A 102 1.96 9.23 11.15
C GLY A 102 2.26 9.87 9.81
N PHE A 103 2.01 9.16 8.70
CA PHE A 103 2.17 9.72 7.36
C PHE A 103 1.16 10.84 7.11
N VAL A 104 -0.14 10.64 7.44
CA VAL A 104 -1.18 11.69 7.28
C VAL A 104 -0.85 12.91 8.13
N ASP A 105 -0.46 12.71 9.38
CA ASP A 105 -0.06 13.81 10.28
C ASP A 105 1.15 14.58 9.70
N GLU A 106 2.17 13.89 9.20
CA GLU A 106 3.39 14.51 8.66
C GLU A 106 3.12 15.29 7.37
N ILE A 107 2.37 14.71 6.42
CA ILE A 107 2.08 15.39 5.14
C ILE A 107 1.21 16.62 5.35
N ASN A 108 0.21 16.58 6.27
CA ASN A 108 -0.61 17.72 6.62
C ASN A 108 0.17 18.84 7.33
N ASN A 109 1.24 18.49 8.04
CA ASN A 109 2.13 19.46 8.67
C ASN A 109 3.18 20.03 7.70
N SER A 110 3.33 19.42 6.53
CA SER A 110 4.39 19.72 5.57
C SER A 110 3.88 20.44 4.32
N ILE A 111 2.68 20.12 3.86
CA ILE A 111 2.07 20.72 2.66
C ILE A 111 0.87 21.55 3.06
N SER A 112 0.99 22.86 2.90
CA SER A 112 -0.10 23.80 3.15
C SER A 112 -1.11 23.83 1.99
N ASN A 113 -2.35 24.27 2.27
CA ASN A 113 -3.46 24.44 1.31
C ASN A 113 -4.13 23.15 0.82
N LEU A 114 -3.73 21.99 1.32
CA LEU A 114 -4.39 20.71 1.08
C LEU A 114 -4.64 20.02 2.42
N ASN A 115 -5.74 19.28 2.51
CA ASN A 115 -6.03 18.44 3.67
C ASN A 115 -5.99 16.97 3.25
N TYR A 116 -5.04 16.22 3.78
CA TYR A 116 -4.84 14.82 3.46
C TYR A 116 -5.57 13.91 4.45
N VAL A 117 -6.22 12.90 3.89
CA VAL A 117 -6.91 11.84 4.65
C VAL A 117 -6.51 10.48 4.11
N SER A 118 -6.54 9.47 4.97
CA SER A 118 -6.28 8.08 4.58
C SER A 118 -7.57 7.30 4.46
N TYR A 119 -7.57 6.36 3.51
CA TYR A 119 -8.55 5.30 3.40
C TYR A 119 -7.83 3.96 3.46
N GLU A 120 -8.31 3.07 4.31
CA GLU A 120 -7.75 1.75 4.51
C GLU A 120 -8.81 0.68 4.27
N TYR A 121 -8.38 -0.52 3.86
CA TYR A 121 -9.27 -1.66 3.61
C TYR A 121 -10.35 -1.41 2.55
N LEU A 122 -10.12 -0.50 1.62
CA LEU A 122 -11.07 -0.26 0.54
C LEU A 122 -11.30 -1.54 -0.30
N PRO A 123 -12.54 -1.81 -0.73
CA PRO A 123 -12.76 -2.73 -1.83
C PRO A 123 -11.98 -2.29 -3.07
N SER A 124 -11.47 -3.24 -3.86
CA SER A 124 -10.55 -2.93 -4.97
C SER A 124 -11.15 -1.98 -6.02
N ASP A 125 -12.43 -2.13 -6.34
CA ASP A 125 -13.15 -1.22 -7.23
C ASP A 125 -13.25 0.19 -6.64
N LYS A 126 -13.51 0.33 -5.35
CA LYS A 126 -13.56 1.61 -4.64
C LYS A 126 -12.20 2.27 -4.52
N LEU A 127 -11.15 1.47 -4.32
CA LEU A 127 -9.77 1.95 -4.37
C LEU A 127 -9.46 2.62 -5.72
N LEU A 128 -9.73 1.91 -6.83
CA LEU A 128 -9.48 2.42 -8.18
C LEU A 128 -10.31 3.68 -8.49
N LEU A 129 -11.60 3.69 -8.12
CA LEU A 129 -12.47 4.84 -8.30
C LEU A 129 -11.99 6.05 -7.50
N LYS A 130 -11.55 5.86 -6.26
CA LYS A 130 -11.06 6.96 -5.41
C LYS A 130 -9.74 7.53 -5.91
N ILE A 131 -8.83 6.67 -6.39
CA ILE A 131 -7.60 7.11 -7.06
C ILE A 131 -7.95 7.93 -8.29
N ASN A 132 -8.83 7.42 -9.17
CA ASN A 132 -9.22 8.12 -10.39
C ASN A 132 -9.90 9.47 -10.12
N GLU A 133 -10.77 9.54 -9.11
CA GLU A 133 -11.39 10.80 -8.68
C GLU A 133 -10.35 11.87 -8.32
N SER A 134 -9.28 11.47 -7.63
CA SER A 134 -8.23 12.41 -7.22
C SER A 134 -7.34 12.81 -8.40
N ILE A 135 -6.84 11.86 -9.19
CA ILE A 135 -5.93 12.19 -10.31
C ILE A 135 -6.62 13.01 -11.40
N CYS A 136 -7.93 12.83 -11.64
CA CYS A 136 -8.69 13.65 -12.56
C CYS A 136 -8.86 15.13 -12.11
N LYS A 137 -8.45 15.42 -10.89
CA LYS A 137 -8.39 16.81 -10.32
C LYS A 137 -6.94 17.29 -10.19
N ASP A 138 -5.98 16.60 -10.80
CA ASP A 138 -4.54 16.84 -10.66
C ASP A 138 -4.04 16.73 -9.20
N LEU A 139 -4.70 15.88 -8.38
CA LEU A 139 -4.34 15.63 -7.02
C LEU A 139 -3.58 14.30 -6.91
N LEU A 140 -2.34 14.36 -6.45
CA LEU A 140 -1.48 13.19 -6.26
C LEU A 140 -2.02 12.28 -5.18
N VAL A 141 -1.92 10.97 -5.41
CA VAL A 141 -2.36 9.93 -4.49
C VAL A 141 -1.16 9.12 -4.02
N ALA A 142 -0.89 9.09 -2.72
CA ALA A 142 0.04 8.12 -2.17
C ALA A 142 -0.67 6.79 -1.95
N VAL A 143 -0.04 5.70 -2.36
CA VAL A 143 -0.55 4.33 -2.22
C VAL A 143 0.46 3.47 -1.50
N GLU A 144 -0.03 2.66 -0.54
CA GLU A 144 0.77 1.60 0.06
C GLU A 144 0.60 0.32 -0.75
N PHE A 145 1.71 -0.26 -1.20
CA PHE A 145 1.70 -1.44 -2.04
C PHE A 145 2.98 -2.27 -1.86
N ALA A 146 2.99 -3.48 -2.38
CA ALA A 146 4.20 -4.27 -2.43
C ALA A 146 5.12 -3.75 -3.53
N ALA A 147 6.37 -3.43 -3.18
CA ALA A 147 7.42 -3.11 -4.13
C ALA A 147 8.63 -4.01 -3.91
N LYS A 148 9.34 -4.29 -4.99
CA LYS A 148 10.54 -5.11 -4.95
C LYS A 148 11.76 -4.23 -4.71
N PHE A 149 12.48 -4.51 -3.62
CA PHE A 149 13.78 -3.93 -3.35
C PHE A 149 14.82 -5.05 -3.43
N GLU A 150 15.77 -4.94 -4.37
CA GLU A 150 16.69 -6.02 -4.72
C GLU A 150 15.93 -7.31 -5.09
N ASP A 151 15.99 -8.33 -4.26
CA ASP A 151 15.34 -9.62 -4.50
C ASP A 151 14.12 -9.86 -3.58
N GLU A 152 13.80 -8.93 -2.68
CA GLU A 152 12.72 -9.10 -1.71
C GLU A 152 11.55 -8.14 -1.94
N TRP A 153 10.33 -8.64 -1.75
CA TRP A 153 9.13 -7.83 -1.73
C TRP A 153 8.90 -7.27 -0.32
N THR A 154 8.59 -5.97 -0.25
CA THR A 154 8.35 -5.27 1.02
C THR A 154 7.18 -4.32 0.92
N LEU A 155 6.67 -3.89 2.08
CA LEU A 155 5.71 -2.79 2.18
C LEU A 155 6.37 -1.48 1.75
N HIS A 156 5.69 -0.75 0.89
CA HIS A 156 6.27 0.44 0.28
C HIS A 156 5.20 1.46 -0.07
N TRP A 157 5.55 2.74 0.02
CA TRP A 157 4.72 3.84 -0.43
C TRP A 157 5.19 4.33 -1.80
N ALA A 158 4.24 4.65 -2.68
CA ALA A 158 4.51 5.24 -3.99
C ALA A 158 3.44 6.27 -4.35
N ILE A 159 3.65 7.04 -5.43
CA ILE A 159 2.67 8.00 -5.94
C ILE A 159 2.04 7.47 -7.21
N VAL A 160 0.71 7.41 -7.25
CA VAL A 160 -0.03 7.21 -8.51
C VAL A 160 -0.07 8.55 -9.23
N THR A 161 0.42 8.54 -10.48
CA THR A 161 0.50 9.72 -11.34
C THR A 161 -0.46 9.67 -12.53
N GLY A 162 -1.12 8.53 -12.76
CA GLY A 162 -2.06 8.43 -13.87
C GLY A 162 -2.73 7.07 -13.97
N MET A 163 -3.78 7.04 -14.77
CA MET A 163 -4.53 5.85 -15.16
C MET A 163 -5.00 5.99 -16.60
N ASP A 164 -4.93 4.91 -17.37
CA ASP A 164 -5.55 4.78 -18.67
C ASP A 164 -6.42 3.52 -18.76
N ASN A 165 -6.85 3.12 -19.95
CA ASN A 165 -7.72 1.95 -20.13
C ASN A 165 -7.03 0.59 -19.87
N GLU A 166 -5.71 0.56 -19.67
CA GLU A 166 -4.94 -0.67 -19.49
C GLU A 166 -4.07 -0.66 -18.23
N LYS A 167 -3.58 0.52 -17.84
CA LYS A 167 -2.47 0.66 -16.88
C LYS A 167 -2.69 1.74 -15.84
N ILE A 168 -1.94 1.58 -14.76
CA ILE A 168 -1.72 2.59 -13.73
C ILE A 168 -0.26 3.02 -13.78
N TYR A 169 -0.03 4.33 -13.72
CA TYR A 169 1.29 4.97 -13.74
C TYR A 169 1.71 5.35 -12.33
N ILE A 170 2.92 4.99 -11.95
CA ILE A 170 3.42 5.11 -10.58
C ILE A 170 4.83 5.69 -10.58
N ASN A 171 5.06 6.72 -9.77
CA ASN A 171 6.40 7.14 -9.38
C ASN A 171 6.81 6.40 -8.11
N ASN A 172 7.80 5.51 -8.24
CA ASN A 172 8.31 4.70 -7.14
C ASN A 172 9.56 5.34 -6.53
N PRO A 173 9.59 5.63 -5.21
CA PRO A 173 10.74 6.24 -4.55
C PRO A 173 12.00 5.36 -4.52
N TYR A 174 12.00 4.15 -5.06
CA TYR A 174 13.25 3.46 -5.40
C TYR A 174 13.97 4.07 -6.61
N GLY A 175 13.42 5.14 -7.21
CA GLY A 175 14.03 5.95 -8.26
C GLY A 175 13.64 5.55 -9.68
N TYR A 176 12.49 4.89 -9.87
CA TYR A 176 11.98 4.51 -11.19
C TYR A 176 10.46 4.73 -11.33
N LYS A 177 10.01 4.85 -12.58
CA LYS A 177 8.59 4.90 -12.92
C LYS A 177 8.11 3.50 -13.30
N GLU A 178 6.90 3.17 -12.89
CA GLU A 178 6.23 1.91 -13.23
C GLU A 178 4.95 2.16 -14.02
N GLU A 179 4.67 1.23 -14.93
CA GLU A 179 3.41 1.13 -15.66
C GLU A 179 2.91 -0.29 -15.49
N ILE A 180 1.88 -0.49 -14.68
CA ILE A 180 1.39 -1.81 -14.30
C ILE A 180 -0.10 -1.97 -14.62
N THR A 181 -0.53 -3.19 -14.87
CA THR A 181 -1.95 -3.50 -15.09
C THR A 181 -2.76 -3.33 -13.83
N TYR A 182 -4.08 -3.14 -13.96
CA TYR A 182 -4.99 -3.07 -12.81
C TYR A 182 -4.93 -4.31 -11.92
N THR A 183 -4.88 -5.49 -12.53
CA THR A 183 -4.76 -6.76 -11.80
C THR A 183 -3.48 -6.82 -10.99
N GLU A 184 -2.35 -6.43 -11.56
CA GLU A 184 -1.08 -6.36 -10.84
C GLU A 184 -1.12 -5.31 -9.72
N PHE A 185 -1.65 -4.13 -9.98
CA PHE A 185 -1.80 -3.08 -8.97
C PHE A 185 -2.60 -3.56 -7.77
N ILE A 186 -3.78 -4.14 -7.99
CA ILE A 186 -4.62 -4.68 -6.92
C ILE A 186 -3.93 -5.83 -6.18
N SER A 187 -3.23 -6.69 -6.91
CA SER A 187 -2.41 -7.74 -6.31
C SER A 187 -1.38 -7.15 -5.34
N ARG A 188 -0.70 -6.09 -5.73
CA ARG A 188 0.34 -5.43 -4.94
C ARG A 188 -0.22 -4.62 -3.76
N THR A 189 -1.38 -3.98 -3.89
CA THR A 189 -2.02 -3.24 -2.78
C THR A 189 -2.72 -4.13 -1.77
N THR A 190 -3.06 -5.35 -2.13
CA THR A 190 -3.63 -6.34 -1.22
C THR A 190 -2.59 -7.19 -0.51
N PHE A 191 -1.34 -7.17 -0.95
CA PHE A 191 -0.18 -7.92 -0.45
C PHE A 191 -0.38 -9.45 -0.34
N ASN A 192 -1.52 -9.95 -0.79
CA ASN A 192 -1.89 -11.36 -0.65
C ASN A 192 -1.46 -12.23 -1.83
N ALA A 193 -1.00 -11.63 -2.93
CA ALA A 193 -0.80 -12.30 -4.20
C ALA A 193 0.68 -12.60 -4.51
N PHE A 194 1.60 -12.19 -3.68
CA PHE A 194 3.02 -12.39 -3.95
C PHE A 194 3.55 -13.63 -3.26
N GLU A 195 3.84 -14.65 -4.08
CA GLU A 195 4.47 -15.89 -3.65
C GLU A 195 5.82 -15.67 -2.94
N ASN A 196 6.49 -14.57 -3.26
CA ASN A 196 7.82 -14.25 -2.77
C ASN A 196 7.85 -13.26 -1.58
N MET A 197 6.69 -12.88 -1.03
CA MET A 197 6.69 -12.06 0.19
C MET A 197 7.16 -12.89 1.40
N PRO A 198 7.98 -12.30 2.28
CA PRO A 198 8.36 -12.95 3.52
C PRO A 198 7.15 -13.43 4.32
N PHE A 199 7.22 -14.62 4.88
CA PHE A 199 6.14 -15.26 5.64
C PHE A 199 5.51 -14.36 6.70
N PHE A 200 6.31 -13.52 7.32
CA PHE A 200 5.85 -12.56 8.33
C PHE A 200 4.75 -11.61 7.79
N PHE A 201 4.89 -11.12 6.57
CA PHE A 201 3.88 -10.24 5.96
C PHE A 201 2.57 -10.99 5.71
N HIS A 202 2.63 -12.21 5.17
CA HIS A 202 1.44 -13.04 4.98
C HIS A 202 0.68 -13.25 6.30
N PHE A 203 1.41 -13.53 7.36
CA PHE A 203 0.85 -13.69 8.69
C PHE A 203 0.22 -12.38 9.20
N GLY A 204 0.93 -11.27 9.07
CA GLY A 204 0.43 -9.95 9.46
C GLY A 204 -0.87 -9.57 8.76
N PHE A 205 -0.96 -9.78 7.43
CA PHE A 205 -2.18 -9.52 6.66
C PHE A 205 -3.31 -10.50 6.98
N ALA A 206 -3.00 -11.77 7.21
CA ALA A 206 -4.01 -12.77 7.56
C ALA A 206 -4.71 -12.44 8.88
N PHE A 207 -3.97 -11.93 9.85
CA PHE A 207 -4.48 -11.56 11.17
C PHE A 207 -4.88 -10.08 11.30
N GLY A 208 -4.82 -9.31 10.22
CA GLY A 208 -5.20 -7.89 10.23
C GLY A 208 -4.25 -7.00 11.01
N LEU A 209 -2.98 -7.40 11.14
CA LEU A 209 -1.94 -6.57 11.77
C LEU A 209 -1.44 -5.45 10.83
N PHE A 210 -1.61 -5.63 9.52
CA PHE A 210 -1.31 -4.64 8.49
C PHE A 210 -2.56 -4.31 7.72
N SER A 211 -2.74 -3.03 7.40
CA SER A 211 -3.78 -2.57 6.49
C SER A 211 -3.45 -2.97 5.05
N LYS A 212 -4.44 -2.95 4.19
CA LYS A 212 -4.32 -3.23 2.76
C LYS A 212 -5.26 -2.33 1.98
N ASN A 213 -5.03 -2.16 0.68
CA ASN A 213 -5.76 -1.21 -0.14
C ASN A 213 -5.80 0.17 0.53
N THR A 214 -4.62 0.64 0.94
CA THR A 214 -4.44 1.89 1.69
C THR A 214 -3.97 2.98 0.75
N ILE A 215 -4.67 4.10 0.77
CA ILE A 215 -4.29 5.32 0.04
C ILE A 215 -4.37 6.54 0.95
N ILE A 216 -3.57 7.53 0.62
CA ILE A 216 -3.66 8.88 1.18
C ILE A 216 -3.99 9.81 0.02
N VAL A 217 -5.07 10.55 0.15
CA VAL A 217 -5.57 11.50 -0.84
C VAL A 217 -5.77 12.86 -0.21
N SER A 218 -5.69 13.92 -1.02
CA SER A 218 -6.06 15.25 -0.56
C SER A 218 -7.48 15.59 -0.96
N ASP A 219 -8.16 16.29 -0.07
CA ASP A 219 -9.36 17.06 -0.41
C ASP A 219 -8.96 18.53 -0.56
N LEU A 220 -9.47 19.21 -1.61
CA LEU A 220 -9.31 20.65 -1.72
C LEU A 220 -10.06 21.33 -0.56
N VAL A 221 -9.36 22.16 0.19
CA VAL A 221 -9.93 22.97 1.28
C VAL A 221 -10.75 24.13 0.69
#